data_0ad68cd85bb74c1184ab554fdd15fea1
#
_entry.id   0ad68cd85bb74c1184ab554fdd15fea1
#
_cell.length_a   1.000
_cell.length_b   1.000
_cell.length_c   1.000
_cell.angle_alpha   90.00
_cell.angle_beta   90.00
_cell.angle_gamma   90.00
#
_symmetry.space_group_name_H-M   'P 1'
#
loop_
_entity.id
_entity.type
_entity.pdbx_description
1 polymer ?
#
loop_
_entity_poly.entity_id
_entity_poly.type
_entity_poly.pdbx_seq_one_letter_code
_entity_poly.pdbx_strand_id
1 'polypeptide(L)'
;MAKYRKLSRTSSQRKALLRGQVTQLLVNGKIVTTEAKAKEVRKIAEGLIALAVKEKDNFEEVTVTAKVARKDKDGKRVKEVVDGKKVTVYDEVEKKIKKDSASRLHARRQMLKVLYTAKESDGTKNGTKTIDVTNKLFDEIAPKYADRNG
;
A
#
# COMPACT_ATOMS: atom_id res chain seq x y z
N MET A 1 11.01 -32.59 -8.15
CA MET A 1 9.87 -32.47 -7.19
C MET A 1 9.44 -31.01 -7.05
N ALA A 2 8.14 -30.75 -6.95
CA ALA A 2 7.65 -29.38 -6.77
C ALA A 2 8.03 -28.81 -5.40
N LYS A 3 8.70 -27.67 -5.37
CA LYS A 3 9.16 -27.00 -4.13
C LYS A 3 8.03 -26.35 -3.32
N TYR A 4 6.76 -26.46 -3.76
CA TYR A 4 5.60 -25.78 -3.18
C TYR A 4 4.38 -26.72 -3.08
N ARG A 5 3.49 -26.43 -2.15
CA ARG A 5 2.22 -27.17 -2.00
C ARG A 5 1.21 -26.69 -3.02
N LYS A 6 0.54 -27.62 -3.69
CA LYS A 6 -0.54 -27.32 -4.65
C LYS A 6 -1.79 -26.77 -3.95
N LEU A 7 -2.04 -27.13 -2.69
CA LEU A 7 -3.20 -26.74 -1.88
C LEU A 7 -4.54 -27.18 -2.51
N SER A 8 -4.53 -28.31 -3.24
CA SER A 8 -5.68 -28.86 -3.98
C SER A 8 -6.32 -27.84 -4.93
N ARG A 9 -5.52 -27.00 -5.58
CA ARG A 9 -5.99 -25.92 -6.45
C ARG A 9 -5.21 -25.89 -7.76
N THR A 10 -5.84 -25.32 -8.80
CA THR A 10 -5.15 -24.95 -10.04
C THR A 10 -4.10 -23.86 -9.76
N SER A 11 -3.16 -23.69 -10.67
CA SER A 11 -2.09 -22.69 -10.51
C SER A 11 -2.64 -21.26 -10.30
N SER A 12 -3.65 -20.88 -11.09
CA SER A 12 -4.31 -19.57 -10.99
C SER A 12 -5.05 -19.36 -9.66
N GLN A 13 -5.85 -20.37 -9.25
CA GLN A 13 -6.58 -20.36 -7.99
C GLN A 13 -5.64 -20.32 -6.78
N ARG A 14 -4.54 -21.09 -6.81
CA ARG A 14 -3.52 -21.06 -5.78
C ARG A 14 -2.89 -19.68 -5.66
N LYS A 15 -2.50 -19.08 -6.80
CA LYS A 15 -1.92 -17.73 -6.83
C LYS A 15 -2.88 -16.69 -6.25
N ALA A 16 -4.15 -16.71 -6.63
CA ALA A 16 -5.16 -15.78 -6.12
C ALA A 16 -5.37 -15.95 -4.61
N LEU A 17 -5.46 -17.19 -4.10
CA LEU A 17 -5.60 -17.49 -2.68
C LEU A 17 -4.43 -16.91 -1.86
N LEU A 18 -3.20 -17.21 -2.27
CA LEU A 18 -2.00 -16.77 -1.54
C LEU A 18 -1.84 -15.25 -1.58
N ARG A 19 -2.10 -14.61 -2.71
CA ARG A 19 -2.10 -13.15 -2.83
C ARG A 19 -3.10 -12.51 -1.86
N GLY A 20 -4.33 -13.00 -1.81
CA GLY A 20 -5.35 -12.51 -0.88
C GLY A 20 -4.93 -12.65 0.58
N GLN A 21 -4.42 -13.83 0.97
CA GLN A 21 -3.99 -14.07 2.35
C GLN A 21 -2.75 -13.25 2.76
N VAL A 22 -1.78 -13.09 1.87
CA VAL A 22 -0.60 -12.22 2.13
C VAL A 22 -1.04 -10.77 2.28
N THR A 23 -1.92 -10.28 1.42
CA THR A 23 -2.44 -8.90 1.52
C THR A 23 -3.16 -8.69 2.85
N GLN A 24 -4.05 -9.59 3.26
CA GLN A 24 -4.75 -9.51 4.54
C GLN A 24 -3.80 -9.60 5.74
N LEU A 25 -2.76 -10.46 5.68
CA LEU A 25 -1.77 -10.54 6.73
C LEU A 25 -1.03 -9.21 6.94
N LEU A 26 -0.60 -8.56 5.85
CA LEU A 26 0.12 -7.30 5.92
C LEU A 26 -0.78 -6.11 6.31
N VAL A 27 -2.05 -6.13 5.94
CA VAL A 27 -3.02 -5.10 6.33
C VAL A 27 -3.42 -5.23 7.79
N ASN A 28 -3.80 -6.43 8.22
CA ASN A 28 -4.40 -6.66 9.55
C ASN A 28 -3.38 -7.09 10.62
N GLY A 29 -2.14 -7.42 10.22
CA GLY A 29 -1.10 -7.93 11.12
C GLY A 29 -1.27 -9.39 11.52
N LYS A 30 -2.46 -9.98 11.35
CA LYS A 30 -2.75 -11.39 11.66
C LYS A 30 -3.80 -11.98 10.72
N ILE A 31 -3.72 -13.29 10.50
CA ILE A 31 -4.74 -14.06 9.79
C ILE A 31 -4.96 -15.40 10.50
N VAL A 32 -6.16 -15.98 10.37
CA VAL A 32 -6.47 -17.33 10.79
C VAL A 32 -6.62 -18.19 9.53
N THR A 33 -5.80 -19.23 9.43
CA THR A 33 -5.78 -20.10 8.24
C THR A 33 -5.24 -21.50 8.60
N THR A 34 -5.26 -22.43 7.64
CA THR A 34 -4.69 -23.76 7.86
C THR A 34 -3.17 -23.72 7.84
N GLU A 35 -2.51 -24.63 8.57
CA GLU A 35 -1.06 -24.75 8.66
C GLU A 35 -0.39 -24.84 7.27
N ALA A 36 -0.97 -25.64 6.36
CA ALA A 36 -0.44 -25.80 5.01
C ALA A 36 -0.42 -24.47 4.23
N LYS A 37 -1.47 -23.64 4.36
CA LYS A 37 -1.55 -22.32 3.73
C LYS A 37 -0.61 -21.35 4.43
N ALA A 38 -0.55 -21.37 5.77
CA ALA A 38 0.32 -20.50 6.55
C ALA A 38 1.80 -20.67 6.15
N LYS A 39 2.28 -21.91 5.99
CA LYS A 39 3.63 -22.19 5.54
C LYS A 39 3.97 -21.62 4.15
N GLU A 40 3.01 -21.59 3.23
CA GLU A 40 3.19 -20.98 1.90
C GLU A 40 3.11 -19.44 1.95
N VAL A 41 2.16 -18.88 2.73
CA VAL A 41 2.00 -17.44 2.94
C VAL A 41 3.25 -16.85 3.57
N ARG A 42 3.82 -17.51 4.58
CA ARG A 42 5.04 -17.10 5.28
C ARG A 42 6.17 -16.80 4.30
N LYS A 43 6.47 -17.72 3.38
CA LYS A 43 7.57 -17.56 2.42
C LYS A 43 7.41 -16.30 1.56
N ILE A 44 6.18 -16.01 1.14
CA ILE A 44 5.89 -14.84 0.29
C ILE A 44 5.98 -13.56 1.13
N ALA A 45 5.39 -13.55 2.33
CA ALA A 45 5.41 -12.40 3.22
C ALA A 45 6.84 -12.01 3.63
N GLU A 46 7.65 -13.00 4.03
CA GLU A 46 9.06 -12.77 4.38
C GLU A 46 9.87 -12.19 3.21
N GLY A 47 9.65 -12.69 1.99
CA GLY A 47 10.29 -12.13 0.80
C GLY A 47 9.91 -10.68 0.53
N LEU A 48 8.64 -10.29 0.74
CA LEU A 48 8.18 -8.91 0.61
C LEU A 48 8.75 -8.01 1.70
N ILE A 49 8.81 -8.49 2.95
CA ILE A 49 9.38 -7.75 4.08
C ILE A 49 10.89 -7.54 3.86
N ALA A 50 11.64 -8.58 3.46
CA ALA A 50 13.06 -8.44 3.16
C ALA A 50 13.34 -7.43 2.05
N LEU A 51 12.52 -7.43 0.99
CA LEU A 51 12.61 -6.44 -0.07
C LEU A 51 12.31 -5.02 0.44
N ALA A 52 11.32 -4.87 1.33
CA ALA A 52 10.98 -3.59 1.94
C ALA A 52 12.10 -3.08 2.86
N VAL A 53 12.66 -3.94 3.70
CA VAL A 53 13.79 -3.60 4.61
C VAL A 53 14.99 -3.10 3.82
N LYS A 54 15.32 -3.77 2.71
CA LYS A 54 16.45 -3.38 1.86
C LYS A 54 16.29 -1.97 1.26
N GLU A 55 15.06 -1.59 0.90
CA GLU A 55 14.80 -0.36 0.13
C GLU A 55 14.08 0.72 0.93
N LYS A 56 13.85 0.54 2.24
CA LYS A 56 13.06 1.45 3.09
C LYS A 56 13.57 2.89 3.09
N ASP A 57 14.89 3.07 3.12
CA ASP A 57 15.54 4.38 3.22
C ASP A 57 15.99 4.95 1.86
N ASN A 58 15.72 4.23 0.78
CA ASN A 58 16.20 4.59 -0.56
C ASN A 58 15.19 5.51 -1.28
N PHE A 59 14.99 6.73 -0.73
CA PHE A 59 14.14 7.77 -1.29
C PHE A 59 14.77 9.16 -1.10
N GLU A 60 14.30 10.12 -1.88
CA GLU A 60 14.65 11.53 -1.77
C GLU A 60 13.43 12.32 -1.30
N GLU A 61 13.61 13.28 -0.38
CA GLU A 61 12.57 14.24 -0.04
C GLU A 61 12.58 15.39 -1.04
N VAL A 62 11.48 15.56 -1.75
CA VAL A 62 11.31 16.61 -2.74
C VAL A 62 10.13 17.50 -2.34
N THR A 63 10.31 18.81 -2.40
CA THR A 63 9.23 19.79 -2.27
C THR A 63 8.50 19.92 -3.60
N VAL A 64 7.20 19.71 -3.58
CA VAL A 64 6.35 19.82 -4.78
C VAL A 64 5.21 20.78 -4.50
N THR A 65 4.97 21.71 -5.40
CA THR A 65 3.78 22.58 -5.34
C THR A 65 2.54 21.77 -5.70
N ALA A 66 1.64 21.60 -4.73
CA ALA A 66 0.39 20.89 -4.93
C ALA A 66 -0.79 21.88 -4.92
N LYS A 67 -1.68 21.75 -5.90
CA LYS A 67 -2.94 22.50 -5.92
C LYS A 67 -3.93 21.86 -4.94
N VAL A 68 -4.25 22.56 -3.86
CA VAL A 68 -5.20 22.11 -2.85
C VAL A 68 -6.46 22.95 -2.94
N ALA A 69 -7.62 22.29 -3.03
CA ALA A 69 -8.88 23.00 -3.06
C ALA A 69 -9.09 23.82 -1.78
N ARG A 70 -9.27 25.14 -1.91
CA ARG A 70 -9.57 26.05 -0.80
C ARG A 70 -10.85 25.59 -0.11
N LYS A 71 -10.79 25.47 1.21
CA LYS A 71 -11.93 25.13 2.06
C LYS A 71 -12.35 26.34 2.88
N ASP A 72 -13.65 26.50 3.06
CA ASP A 72 -14.27 27.50 3.95
C ASP A 72 -14.23 27.01 5.42
N LYS A 73 -14.69 27.83 6.34
CA LYS A 73 -14.71 27.51 7.79
C LYS A 73 -15.50 26.24 8.11
N ASP A 74 -16.48 25.89 7.26
CA ASP A 74 -17.33 24.70 7.37
C ASP A 74 -16.72 23.45 6.67
N GLY A 75 -15.48 23.54 6.14
CA GLY A 75 -14.82 22.45 5.44
C GLY A 75 -15.31 22.22 4.00
N LYS A 76 -16.22 23.04 3.48
CA LYS A 76 -16.72 22.96 2.11
C LYS A 76 -15.74 23.60 1.13
N ARG A 77 -15.70 23.08 -0.11
CA ARG A 77 -14.84 23.63 -1.16
C ARG A 77 -15.37 24.99 -1.61
N VAL A 78 -14.52 26.01 -1.60
CA VAL A 78 -14.84 27.34 -2.13
C VAL A 78 -14.93 27.24 -3.65
N LYS A 79 -16.01 27.83 -4.20
CA LYS A 79 -16.25 27.88 -5.64
C LYS A 79 -16.49 29.33 -6.05
N GLU A 80 -15.83 29.75 -7.13
CA GLU A 80 -16.06 31.04 -7.78
C GLU A 80 -16.81 30.83 -9.11
N VAL A 81 -17.56 31.82 -9.51
CA VAL A 81 -18.27 31.79 -10.78
C VAL A 81 -17.41 32.50 -11.83
N VAL A 82 -16.88 31.75 -12.77
CA VAL A 82 -16.12 32.25 -13.92
C VAL A 82 -16.91 31.89 -15.18
N ASP A 83 -17.23 32.88 -16.01
CA ASP A 83 -18.02 32.72 -17.25
C ASP A 83 -19.33 31.93 -17.06
N GLY A 84 -20.06 32.20 -15.96
CA GLY A 84 -21.30 31.51 -15.62
C GLY A 84 -21.18 30.10 -15.12
N LYS A 85 -19.95 29.54 -14.97
CA LYS A 85 -19.66 28.20 -14.44
C LYS A 85 -19.02 28.27 -13.06
N LYS A 86 -19.48 27.41 -12.14
CA LYS A 86 -18.91 27.29 -10.81
C LYS A 86 -17.58 26.51 -10.88
N VAL A 87 -16.46 27.18 -10.67
CA VAL A 87 -15.11 26.61 -10.67
C VAL A 87 -14.58 26.54 -9.23
N THR A 88 -13.92 25.42 -8.86
CA THR A 88 -13.30 25.28 -7.53
C THR A 88 -12.01 26.10 -7.50
N VAL A 89 -11.83 26.89 -6.45
CA VAL A 89 -10.62 27.67 -6.21
C VAL A 89 -9.54 26.74 -5.60
N TYR A 90 -8.33 26.82 -6.11
CA TYR A 90 -7.18 26.07 -5.62
C TYR A 90 -6.09 27.00 -5.12
N ASP A 91 -5.53 26.68 -3.97
CA ASP A 91 -4.32 27.31 -3.43
C ASP A 91 -3.11 26.44 -3.78
N GLU A 92 -2.00 27.07 -4.12
CA GLU A 92 -0.73 26.38 -4.32
C GLU A 92 -0.03 26.27 -2.95
N VAL A 93 0.18 25.04 -2.51
CA VAL A 93 0.82 24.73 -1.23
C VAL A 93 2.04 23.85 -1.47
N GLU A 94 3.17 24.24 -0.91
CA GLU A 94 4.36 23.40 -0.92
C GLU A 94 4.17 22.19 -0.01
N LYS A 95 4.36 20.99 -0.58
CA LYS A 95 4.33 19.74 0.16
C LYS A 95 5.62 18.97 -0.03
N LYS A 96 6.19 18.52 1.09
CA LYS A 96 7.30 17.58 1.07
C LYS A 96 6.74 16.18 0.79
N ILE A 97 7.24 15.54 -0.25
CA ILE A 97 6.88 14.17 -0.62
C ILE A 97 8.13 13.32 -0.71
N LYS A 98 8.00 12.04 -0.37
CA LYS A 98 9.06 11.04 -0.56
C LYS A 98 9.02 10.57 -2.02
N LYS A 99 10.07 10.86 -2.77
CA LYS A 99 10.25 10.39 -4.15
C LYS A 99 11.08 9.12 -4.12
N ASP A 100 10.49 8.01 -4.55
CA ASP A 100 11.22 6.74 -4.62
C ASP A 100 12.39 6.82 -5.59
N SER A 101 13.55 6.30 -5.19
CA SER A 101 14.67 6.04 -6.11
C SER A 101 14.29 4.96 -7.14
N ALA A 102 15.09 4.77 -8.15
CA ALA A 102 14.82 3.78 -9.21
C ALA A 102 14.69 2.34 -8.65
N SER A 103 15.55 1.96 -7.69
CA SER A 103 15.52 0.64 -7.05
C SER A 103 14.31 0.47 -6.13
N ARG A 104 13.96 1.47 -5.31
CA ARG A 104 12.77 1.45 -4.47
C ARG A 104 11.49 1.40 -5.30
N LEU A 105 11.42 2.15 -6.39
CA LEU A 105 10.31 2.09 -7.33
C LEU A 105 10.17 0.69 -7.97
N HIS A 106 11.30 0.06 -8.32
CA HIS A 106 11.30 -1.31 -8.82
C HIS A 106 10.78 -2.29 -7.76
N ALA A 107 11.23 -2.18 -6.51
CA ALA A 107 10.75 -2.98 -5.39
C ALA A 107 9.23 -2.81 -5.19
N ARG A 108 8.71 -1.57 -5.19
CA ARG A 108 7.29 -1.28 -5.13
C ARG A 108 6.50 -1.99 -6.24
N ARG A 109 7.00 -1.94 -7.47
CA ARG A 109 6.37 -2.63 -8.61
C ARG A 109 6.36 -4.15 -8.43
N GLN A 110 7.43 -4.75 -7.85
CA GLN A 110 7.45 -6.19 -7.54
C GLN A 110 6.44 -6.56 -6.45
N MET A 111 6.30 -5.73 -5.40
CA MET A 111 5.28 -5.92 -4.36
C MET A 111 3.86 -5.88 -4.93
N LEU A 112 3.57 -4.94 -5.81
CA LEU A 112 2.26 -4.79 -6.46
C LEU A 112 1.89 -5.98 -7.38
N LYS A 113 2.86 -6.75 -7.88
CA LYS A 113 2.56 -8.00 -8.60
C LYS A 113 1.96 -9.07 -7.68
N VAL A 114 2.23 -8.99 -6.38
CA VAL A 114 1.76 -9.96 -5.38
C VAL A 114 0.58 -9.42 -4.58
N LEU A 115 0.62 -8.15 -4.18
CA LEU A 115 -0.39 -7.55 -3.32
C LEU A 115 -1.63 -7.12 -4.10
N TYR A 116 -2.79 -7.18 -3.43
CA TYR A 116 -4.03 -6.57 -3.89
C TYR A 116 -4.23 -5.20 -3.23
N THR A 117 -5.03 -4.36 -3.86
CA THR A 117 -5.55 -3.14 -3.24
C THR A 117 -6.46 -3.53 -2.07
N ALA A 118 -6.19 -2.98 -0.90
CA ALA A 118 -7.01 -3.18 0.28
C ALA A 118 -7.86 -1.94 0.57
N LYS A 119 -9.04 -2.16 1.12
CA LYS A 119 -9.96 -1.10 1.53
C LYS A 119 -10.35 -1.33 2.98
N GLU A 120 -10.47 -0.25 3.73
CA GLU A 120 -10.94 -0.23 5.10
C GLU A 120 -12.18 0.67 5.18
N SER A 121 -13.12 0.33 6.06
CA SER A 121 -14.29 1.17 6.28
C SER A 121 -13.90 2.39 7.11
N ASP A 122 -14.33 3.58 6.69
CA ASP A 122 -14.13 4.85 7.43
C ASP A 122 -15.06 4.97 8.65
N GLY A 123 -15.92 3.96 8.92
CA GLY A 123 -16.98 4.06 9.92
C GLY A 123 -18.18 4.90 9.48
N THR A 124 -18.15 5.53 8.31
CA THR A 124 -19.31 6.21 7.72
C THR A 124 -20.11 5.24 6.86
N LYS A 125 -21.43 5.50 6.70
CA LYS A 125 -22.41 4.59 6.11
C LYS A 125 -22.06 4.02 4.72
N ASN A 126 -21.18 4.68 3.96
CA ASN A 126 -20.68 4.24 2.65
C ASN A 126 -19.21 4.61 2.41
N GLY A 127 -18.49 5.03 3.46
CA GLY A 127 -17.10 5.47 3.36
C GLY A 127 -16.13 4.29 3.35
N THR A 128 -15.32 4.20 2.32
CA THR A 128 -14.18 3.27 2.26
C THR A 128 -12.91 4.03 1.93
N LYS A 129 -11.87 3.79 2.73
CA LYS A 129 -10.53 4.32 2.49
C LYS A 129 -9.67 3.22 1.86
N THR A 130 -8.98 3.56 0.78
CA THR A 130 -8.00 2.67 0.17
C THR A 130 -6.71 2.70 0.97
N ILE A 131 -6.21 1.53 1.37
CA ILE A 131 -4.94 1.36 2.05
C ILE A 131 -3.85 1.08 1.02
N ASP A 132 -2.79 1.89 1.03
CA ASP A 132 -1.58 1.58 0.29
C ASP A 132 -0.72 0.61 1.10
N VAL A 133 -0.87 -0.68 0.80
CA VAL A 133 -0.16 -1.76 1.50
C VAL A 133 1.36 -1.67 1.27
N THR A 134 1.79 -1.11 0.14
CA THR A 134 3.22 -0.95 -0.15
C THR A 134 3.85 0.14 0.70
N ASN A 135 3.17 1.26 0.92
CA ASN A 135 3.61 2.29 1.85
C ASN A 135 3.63 1.76 3.29
N LYS A 136 2.60 1.01 3.69
CA LYS A 136 2.57 0.35 5.00
C LYS A 136 3.76 -0.59 5.20
N LEU A 137 4.16 -1.34 4.16
CA LEU A 137 5.36 -2.18 4.19
C LEU A 137 6.64 -1.38 4.43
N PHE A 138 6.84 -0.28 3.69
CA PHE A 138 8.05 0.54 3.81
C PHE A 138 8.11 1.36 5.09
N ASP A 139 6.99 1.98 5.48
CA ASP A 139 6.97 3.00 6.55
C ASP A 139 6.69 2.40 7.93
N GLU A 140 5.90 1.31 8.03
CA GLU A 140 5.49 0.74 9.31
C GLU A 140 6.12 -0.62 9.61
N ILE A 141 6.17 -1.52 8.60
CA ILE A 141 6.59 -2.91 8.81
C ILE A 141 8.11 -3.03 8.69
N ALA A 142 8.72 -2.51 7.62
CA ALA A 142 10.15 -2.62 7.39
C ALA A 142 11.03 -2.10 8.55
N PRO A 143 10.71 -0.96 9.21
CA PRO A 143 11.50 -0.51 10.35
C PRO A 143 11.52 -1.50 11.52
N LYS A 144 10.39 -2.22 11.77
CA LYS A 144 10.30 -3.21 12.85
C LYS A 144 11.18 -4.45 12.64
N TYR A 145 11.59 -4.69 11.42
CA TYR A 145 12.40 -5.85 11.02
C TYR A 145 13.79 -5.47 10.54
N ALA A 146 14.19 -4.19 10.70
CA ALA A 146 15.49 -3.71 10.20
C ALA A 146 16.69 -4.44 10.82
N ASP A 147 16.63 -4.73 12.12
CA ASP A 147 17.69 -5.35 12.88
C ASP A 147 17.63 -6.89 12.91
N ARG A 148 16.65 -7.46 12.21
CA ARG A 148 16.45 -8.91 12.21
C ARG A 148 17.38 -9.60 11.20
N ASN A 149 18.21 -10.48 11.68
CA ASN A 149 19.06 -11.34 10.86
C ASN A 149 18.34 -12.68 10.60
N GLY A 150 17.74 -12.81 9.41
CA GLY A 150 17.08 -14.04 8.95
C GLY A 150 15.63 -14.22 9.38
#